data_ec70e9f11686c391d05339339b9855ea
#
_entry.id   ec70e9f11686c391d05339339b9855ea
#
_cell.length_a   1.000
_cell.length_b   1.000
_cell.length_c   1.000
_cell.angle_alpha   90.00
_cell.angle_beta   90.00
_cell.angle_gamma   90.00
#
_symmetry.space_group_name_H-M   'P 1'
#
loop_
_entity.id
_entity.type
_entity.pdbx_description
1 polymer ?
#
loop_
_entity_poly.entity_id
_entity_poly.type
_entity_poly.pdbx_seq_one_letter_code
_entity_poly.pdbx_strand_id
1 'polypeptide(L)'
;FLETFPDIPALANAEQDQVNKCWEGLGYYSRAANLRKAAQVIVEQYGGAFPETWEEVRQLPGVGDYTAGAVCSICYDLPTPAVDGNVLRVAARIQDSFCEIDRPEQKAAVTRSLEQVYRNIPGQCGTMTQALMELGATVCLPNGQPRCEVCPLAELCLGKQYGDTMRLPQRTEKKPRRKEQYTVFVLCCDGKYAVRKRTAKGLLHGLWEYPNVSGICTTEEAIAQVSRWQCKPLDLTQTAERKHIFTHVEWELYGIYLTCGRQDEQFVWKTAAE
;
A
#
# COMPACT_ATOMS: atom_id res chain seq x y z
N PHE A 1 4.27 1.23 -17.09
CA PHE A 1 2.91 1.64 -16.75
C PHE A 1 2.41 2.72 -17.70
N LEU A 2 3.12 3.85 -17.85
CA LEU A 2 2.70 4.97 -18.72
C LEU A 2 2.74 4.61 -20.22
N GLU A 3 3.57 3.68 -20.64
CA GLU A 3 3.56 3.15 -22.01
C GLU A 3 2.28 2.35 -22.31
N THR A 4 1.76 1.63 -21.30
CA THR A 4 0.54 0.81 -21.44
C THR A 4 -0.73 1.66 -21.25
N PHE A 5 -0.68 2.64 -20.36
CA PHE A 5 -1.79 3.54 -20.04
C PHE A 5 -1.30 4.99 -20.17
N PRO A 6 -1.26 5.54 -21.40
CA PRO A 6 -0.69 6.86 -21.66
C PRO A 6 -1.54 8.02 -21.13
N ASP A 7 -2.83 7.79 -20.91
CA ASP A 7 -3.79 8.79 -20.45
C ASP A 7 -4.86 8.18 -19.53
N ILE A 8 -5.69 9.06 -18.97
CA ILE A 8 -6.77 8.68 -18.04
C ILE A 8 -7.82 7.78 -18.72
N PRO A 9 -8.30 8.07 -19.95
CA PRO A 9 -9.22 7.18 -20.65
C PRO A 9 -8.66 5.76 -20.88
N ALA A 10 -7.39 5.64 -21.27
CA ALA A 10 -6.76 4.34 -21.46
C ALA A 10 -6.76 3.52 -20.15
N LEU A 11 -6.42 4.15 -19.03
CA LEU A 11 -6.46 3.50 -17.73
C LEU A 11 -7.90 3.16 -17.28
N ALA A 12 -8.86 4.05 -17.51
CA ALA A 12 -10.26 3.82 -17.16
C ALA A 12 -10.85 2.59 -17.87
N ASN A 13 -10.50 2.39 -19.13
CA ASN A 13 -10.98 1.29 -19.97
C ASN A 13 -10.17 -0.01 -19.81
N ALA A 14 -9.04 0.02 -19.09
CA ALA A 14 -8.19 -1.14 -18.92
C ALA A 14 -8.85 -2.25 -18.10
N GLU A 15 -8.51 -3.50 -18.38
CA GLU A 15 -8.87 -4.62 -17.50
C GLU A 15 -8.05 -4.59 -16.20
N GLN A 16 -8.68 -4.93 -15.07
CA GLN A 16 -8.02 -4.87 -13.75
C GLN A 16 -6.78 -5.76 -13.68
N ASP A 17 -6.79 -6.91 -14.32
CA ASP A 17 -5.65 -7.83 -14.34
C ASP A 17 -4.45 -7.22 -15.09
N GLN A 18 -4.70 -6.46 -16.15
CA GLN A 18 -3.66 -5.74 -16.89
C GLN A 18 -3.03 -4.63 -16.02
N VAL A 19 -3.87 -3.88 -15.28
CA VAL A 19 -3.38 -2.86 -14.35
C VAL A 19 -2.57 -3.51 -13.22
N ASN A 20 -3.05 -4.63 -12.66
CA ASN A 20 -2.33 -5.38 -11.63
C ASN A 20 -0.98 -5.92 -12.13
N LYS A 21 -0.90 -6.36 -13.39
CA LYS A 21 0.35 -6.83 -13.99
C LYS A 21 1.37 -5.70 -14.11
N CYS A 22 0.95 -4.53 -14.57
CA CYS A 22 1.82 -3.33 -14.61
C CYS A 22 2.22 -2.81 -13.21
N TRP A 23 1.50 -3.24 -12.15
CA TRP A 23 1.76 -2.88 -10.76
C TRP A 23 2.55 -3.92 -9.99
N GLU A 24 2.97 -5.00 -10.67
CA GLU A 24 3.66 -6.14 -10.05
C GLU A 24 4.92 -5.70 -9.29
N GLY A 25 5.11 -6.23 -8.07
CA GLY A 25 6.24 -5.90 -7.20
C GLY A 25 6.08 -4.64 -6.35
N LEU A 26 5.15 -3.73 -6.66
CA LEU A 26 4.97 -2.47 -5.90
C LEU A 26 4.16 -2.64 -4.60
N GLY A 27 3.48 -3.77 -4.45
CA GLY A 27 2.62 -4.05 -3.29
C GLY A 27 1.42 -3.11 -3.15
N TYR A 28 0.61 -3.31 -2.10
CA TYR A 28 -0.59 -2.51 -1.86
C TYR A 28 -1.48 -2.38 -3.11
N TYR A 29 -1.86 -3.49 -3.70
CA TYR A 29 -2.62 -3.58 -4.95
C TYR A 29 -3.97 -2.86 -4.94
N SER A 30 -4.52 -2.56 -3.75
CA SER A 30 -5.68 -1.67 -3.62
C SER A 30 -5.42 -0.28 -4.21
N ARG A 31 -4.15 0.19 -4.26
CA ARG A 31 -3.80 1.46 -4.93
C ARG A 31 -4.02 1.36 -6.44
N ALA A 32 -3.59 0.27 -7.06
CA ALA A 32 -3.80 0.02 -8.49
C ALA A 32 -5.30 -0.04 -8.83
N ALA A 33 -6.08 -0.78 -8.03
CA ALA A 33 -7.52 -0.86 -8.20
C ALA A 33 -8.21 0.50 -8.01
N ASN A 34 -7.81 1.28 -7.02
CA ASN A 34 -8.35 2.61 -6.78
C ASN A 34 -7.92 3.61 -7.86
N LEU A 35 -6.69 3.52 -8.38
CA LEU A 35 -6.20 4.36 -9.47
C LEU A 35 -7.06 4.17 -10.73
N ARG A 36 -7.36 2.92 -11.10
CA ARG A 36 -8.27 2.62 -12.20
C ARG A 36 -9.67 3.16 -11.96
N LYS A 37 -10.23 2.95 -10.76
CA LYS A 37 -11.55 3.49 -10.39
C LYS A 37 -11.57 5.02 -10.42
N ALA A 38 -10.52 5.67 -9.96
CA ALA A 38 -10.39 7.13 -10.04
C ALA A 38 -10.40 7.60 -11.49
N ALA A 39 -9.66 6.90 -12.38
CA ALA A 39 -9.69 7.20 -13.81
C ALA A 39 -11.11 7.06 -14.41
N GLN A 40 -11.86 6.03 -14.01
CA GLN A 40 -13.27 5.87 -14.44
C GLN A 40 -14.15 7.05 -13.98
N VAL A 41 -14.03 7.43 -12.70
CA VAL A 41 -14.77 8.59 -12.16
C VAL A 41 -14.40 9.88 -12.90
N ILE A 42 -13.11 10.08 -13.21
CA ILE A 42 -12.65 11.27 -13.94
C ILE A 42 -13.25 11.30 -15.36
N VAL A 43 -13.30 10.17 -16.05
CA VAL A 43 -13.94 10.11 -17.39
C VAL A 43 -15.44 10.35 -17.29
N GLU A 44 -16.11 9.71 -16.35
CA GLU A 44 -17.59 9.75 -16.22
C GLU A 44 -18.12 11.09 -15.71
N GLN A 45 -17.44 11.70 -14.72
CA GLN A 45 -17.94 12.88 -14.01
C GLN A 45 -17.26 14.19 -14.42
N TYR A 46 -16.02 14.12 -14.93
CA TYR A 46 -15.22 15.28 -15.27
C TYR A 46 -14.82 15.31 -16.76
N GLY A 47 -15.45 14.45 -17.60
CA GLY A 47 -15.19 14.42 -19.04
C GLY A 47 -13.75 14.08 -19.43
N GLY A 48 -13.03 13.39 -18.55
CA GLY A 48 -11.63 13.01 -18.76
C GLY A 48 -10.60 14.05 -18.32
N ALA A 49 -11.02 15.25 -17.89
CA ALA A 49 -10.14 16.27 -17.31
C ALA A 49 -9.97 16.01 -15.80
N PHE A 50 -8.73 16.08 -15.31
CA PHE A 50 -8.46 15.89 -13.89
C PHE A 50 -9.03 17.08 -13.09
N PRO A 51 -9.75 16.86 -11.96
CA PRO A 51 -10.30 17.93 -11.14
C PRO A 51 -9.19 18.78 -10.49
N GLU A 52 -9.45 20.08 -10.34
CA GLU A 52 -8.43 21.06 -9.91
C GLU A 52 -8.65 21.61 -8.50
N THR A 53 -9.79 21.26 -7.85
CA THR A 53 -10.05 21.66 -6.46
C THR A 53 -9.74 20.55 -5.48
N TRP A 54 -9.33 20.91 -4.25
CA TRP A 54 -9.03 19.92 -3.23
C TRP A 54 -10.22 19.03 -2.88
N GLU A 55 -11.40 19.61 -2.83
CA GLU A 55 -12.67 18.94 -2.52
C GLU A 55 -13.00 17.86 -3.55
N GLU A 56 -12.84 18.15 -4.83
CA GLU A 56 -13.12 17.20 -5.92
C GLU A 56 -12.03 16.11 -5.97
N VAL A 57 -10.76 16.48 -5.90
CA VAL A 57 -9.65 15.51 -5.87
C VAL A 57 -9.78 14.56 -4.69
N ARG A 58 -10.20 15.08 -3.52
CA ARG A 58 -10.41 14.29 -2.30
C ARG A 58 -11.54 13.25 -2.43
N GLN A 59 -12.50 13.47 -3.32
CA GLN A 59 -13.63 12.55 -3.58
C GLN A 59 -13.23 11.36 -4.48
N LEU A 60 -12.10 11.44 -5.16
CA LEU A 60 -11.66 10.35 -6.04
C LEU A 60 -11.35 9.07 -5.26
N PRO A 61 -11.69 7.89 -5.81
CA PRO A 61 -11.42 6.61 -5.18
C PRO A 61 -9.94 6.44 -4.76
N GLY A 62 -9.73 6.12 -3.47
CA GLY A 62 -8.39 5.90 -2.92
C GLY A 62 -7.59 7.16 -2.61
N VAL A 63 -8.15 8.34 -2.83
CA VAL A 63 -7.53 9.62 -2.51
C VAL A 63 -7.93 10.04 -1.09
N GLY A 64 -6.94 10.09 -0.19
CA GLY A 64 -7.06 10.65 1.16
C GLY A 64 -6.55 12.09 1.23
N ASP A 65 -6.67 12.73 2.40
CA ASP A 65 -6.23 14.11 2.62
C ASP A 65 -4.76 14.33 2.22
N TYR A 66 -3.89 13.37 2.53
CA TYR A 66 -2.48 13.42 2.14
C TYR A 66 -2.31 13.47 0.61
N THR A 67 -2.96 12.55 -0.11
CA THR A 67 -2.85 12.47 -1.57
C THR A 67 -3.47 13.69 -2.24
N ALA A 68 -4.66 14.13 -1.78
CA ALA A 68 -5.29 15.34 -2.27
C ALA A 68 -4.40 16.57 -2.02
N GLY A 69 -3.85 16.71 -0.81
CA GLY A 69 -2.91 17.77 -0.48
C GLY A 69 -1.67 17.78 -1.37
N ALA A 70 -1.08 16.61 -1.60
CA ALA A 70 0.10 16.48 -2.48
C ALA A 70 -0.21 16.86 -3.94
N VAL A 71 -1.26 16.29 -4.51
CA VAL A 71 -1.65 16.57 -5.90
C VAL A 71 -1.99 18.04 -6.08
N CYS A 72 -2.85 18.59 -5.21
CA CYS A 72 -3.30 19.98 -5.34
C CYS A 72 -2.17 21.00 -5.14
N SER A 73 -1.26 20.76 -4.19
CA SER A 73 -0.13 21.67 -4.01
C SER A 73 0.92 21.55 -5.11
N ILE A 74 1.25 20.34 -5.56
CA ILE A 74 2.32 20.12 -6.53
C ILE A 74 1.87 20.47 -7.95
N CYS A 75 0.64 20.11 -8.34
CA CYS A 75 0.16 20.29 -9.70
C CYS A 75 -0.51 21.65 -9.93
N TYR A 76 -1.16 22.21 -8.89
CA TYR A 76 -1.99 23.41 -9.00
C TYR A 76 -1.54 24.55 -8.07
N ASP A 77 -0.45 24.37 -7.34
CA ASP A 77 0.09 25.32 -6.35
C ASP A 77 -0.93 25.79 -5.30
N LEU A 78 -1.92 24.93 -5.01
CA LEU A 78 -2.92 25.25 -3.98
C LEU A 78 -2.29 25.18 -2.57
N PRO A 79 -2.76 26.02 -1.60
CA PRO A 79 -2.22 26.04 -0.25
C PRO A 79 -2.74 24.86 0.60
N THR A 80 -2.57 23.65 0.09
CA THR A 80 -3.07 22.39 0.67
C THR A 80 -1.89 21.48 1.03
N PRO A 81 -1.43 21.46 2.28
CA PRO A 81 -0.27 20.67 2.68
C PRO A 81 -0.55 19.17 2.65
N ALA A 82 0.46 18.38 2.27
CA ALA A 82 0.45 16.92 2.32
C ALA A 82 1.03 16.45 3.65
N VAL A 83 0.18 16.16 4.64
CA VAL A 83 0.63 15.77 5.99
C VAL A 83 0.57 14.26 6.17
N ASP A 84 1.75 13.62 6.19
CA ASP A 84 1.94 12.20 6.50
C ASP A 84 2.77 12.01 7.79
N GLY A 85 3.10 10.76 8.11
CA GLY A 85 3.94 10.43 9.26
C GLY A 85 5.36 11.03 9.20
N ASN A 86 5.89 11.35 8.02
CA ASN A 86 7.19 11.99 7.85
C ASN A 86 7.09 13.48 8.21
N VAL A 87 6.09 14.16 7.67
CA VAL A 87 5.84 15.58 7.97
C VAL A 87 5.51 15.76 9.45
N LEU A 88 4.71 14.88 10.05
CA LEU A 88 4.40 14.89 11.48
C LEU A 88 5.65 14.70 12.34
N ARG A 89 6.59 13.83 11.94
CA ARG A 89 7.88 13.65 12.62
C ARG A 89 8.74 14.90 12.55
N VAL A 90 8.84 15.48 11.36
CA VAL A 90 9.59 16.72 11.13
C VAL A 90 9.02 17.83 11.99
N ALA A 91 7.71 18.05 11.98
CA ALA A 91 7.03 19.04 12.78
C ALA A 91 7.24 18.84 14.30
N ALA A 92 7.11 17.58 14.76
CA ALA A 92 7.33 17.26 16.20
C ALA A 92 8.76 17.59 16.64
N ARG A 93 9.78 17.31 15.81
CA ARG A 93 11.17 17.64 16.12
C ARG A 93 11.46 19.13 16.04
N ILE A 94 10.91 19.86 15.06
CA ILE A 94 11.08 21.31 14.94
C ILE A 94 10.49 22.01 16.18
N GLN A 95 9.31 21.58 16.64
CA GLN A 95 8.58 22.20 17.76
C GLN A 95 8.97 21.62 19.13
N ASP A 96 9.84 20.63 19.20
CA ASP A 96 10.14 19.84 20.39
C ASP A 96 8.87 19.28 21.08
N SER A 97 7.94 18.78 20.28
CA SER A 97 6.63 18.32 20.75
C SER A 97 6.64 16.85 21.13
N PHE A 98 6.33 16.55 22.38
CA PHE A 98 6.13 15.21 22.92
C PHE A 98 4.70 14.69 22.80
N CYS A 99 3.84 15.38 22.06
CA CYS A 99 2.51 14.86 21.74
C CYS A 99 2.61 13.67 20.77
N GLU A 100 1.76 12.67 20.99
CA GLU A 100 1.71 11.49 20.10
C GLU A 100 1.23 11.91 18.72
N ILE A 101 2.09 11.78 17.70
CA ILE A 101 1.81 12.27 16.34
C ILE A 101 0.69 11.49 15.62
N ASP A 102 0.35 10.30 16.10
CA ASP A 102 -0.69 9.45 15.52
C ASP A 102 -2.11 9.88 15.95
N ARG A 103 -2.24 10.85 16.85
CA ARG A 103 -3.54 11.41 17.29
C ARG A 103 -4.13 12.33 16.22
N PRO A 104 -5.43 12.20 15.90
CA PRO A 104 -6.11 13.05 14.91
C PRO A 104 -5.97 14.56 15.19
N GLU A 105 -6.03 14.96 16.46
CA GLU A 105 -5.91 16.35 16.89
C GLU A 105 -4.54 16.93 16.55
N GLN A 106 -3.48 16.13 16.73
CA GLN A 106 -2.11 16.54 16.43
C GLN A 106 -1.91 16.69 14.92
N LYS A 107 -2.43 15.74 14.14
CA LYS A 107 -2.42 15.85 12.68
C LYS A 107 -3.15 17.11 12.22
N ALA A 108 -4.34 17.38 12.76
CA ALA A 108 -5.11 18.57 12.41
C ALA A 108 -4.40 19.87 12.81
N ALA A 109 -3.70 19.89 13.95
CA ALA A 109 -2.92 21.05 14.38
C ALA A 109 -1.76 21.35 13.42
N VAL A 110 -0.98 20.33 13.05
CA VAL A 110 0.13 20.46 12.09
C VAL A 110 -0.39 20.88 10.72
N THR A 111 -1.50 20.30 10.26
CA THR A 111 -2.13 20.67 8.98
C THR A 111 -2.49 22.16 8.98
N ARG A 112 -3.20 22.65 9.99
CA ARG A 112 -3.56 24.08 10.09
C ARG A 112 -2.35 25.01 10.12
N SER A 113 -1.30 24.64 10.84
CA SER A 113 -0.07 25.43 10.89
C SER A 113 0.60 25.50 9.51
N LEU A 114 0.67 24.39 8.79
CA LEU A 114 1.22 24.34 7.44
C LEU A 114 0.36 25.09 6.43
N GLU A 115 -0.98 25.03 6.52
CA GLU A 115 -1.87 25.83 5.67
C GLU A 115 -1.59 27.33 5.78
N GLN A 116 -1.30 27.82 6.99
CA GLN A 116 -0.92 29.22 7.18
C GLN A 116 0.41 29.54 6.49
N VAL A 117 1.39 28.65 6.60
CA VAL A 117 2.68 28.82 5.89
C VAL A 117 2.46 28.86 4.38
N TYR A 118 1.70 27.91 3.84
CA TYR A 118 1.44 27.78 2.39
C TYR A 118 0.72 29.02 1.82
N ARG A 119 -0.22 29.61 2.56
CA ARG A 119 -0.89 30.87 2.15
C ARG A 119 0.06 32.06 2.06
N ASN A 120 1.21 32.01 2.75
CA ASN A 120 2.23 33.07 2.72
C ASN A 120 3.34 32.84 1.67
N ILE A 121 3.28 31.74 0.93
CA ILE A 121 4.27 31.38 -0.10
C ILE A 121 3.60 31.06 -1.45
N PRO A 122 2.73 31.92 -2.00
CA PRO A 122 2.09 31.66 -3.29
C PRO A 122 3.12 31.44 -4.39
N GLY A 123 2.85 30.48 -5.28
CA GLY A 123 3.80 30.06 -6.32
C GLY A 123 4.89 29.10 -5.84
N GLN A 124 4.86 28.68 -4.56
CA GLN A 124 5.86 27.78 -3.96
C GLN A 124 5.25 26.63 -3.16
N CYS A 125 3.93 26.45 -3.17
CA CYS A 125 3.27 25.40 -2.38
C CYS A 125 3.75 23.99 -2.78
N GLY A 126 3.86 23.73 -4.08
CA GLY A 126 4.38 22.47 -4.61
C GLY A 126 5.83 22.22 -4.22
N THR A 127 6.68 23.26 -4.29
CA THR A 127 8.08 23.17 -3.86
C THR A 127 8.18 22.86 -2.37
N MET A 128 7.37 23.53 -1.54
CA MET A 128 7.34 23.29 -0.09
C MET A 128 6.89 21.87 0.25
N THR A 129 5.87 21.35 -0.45
CA THR A 129 5.41 19.96 -0.27
C THR A 129 6.54 18.98 -0.57
N GLN A 130 7.20 19.12 -1.71
CA GLN A 130 8.32 18.26 -2.11
C GLN A 130 9.50 18.38 -1.14
N ALA A 131 9.86 19.60 -0.73
CA ALA A 131 10.93 19.84 0.24
C ALA A 131 10.67 19.15 1.58
N LEU A 132 9.44 19.17 2.10
CA LEU A 132 9.08 18.46 3.34
C LEU A 132 9.14 16.94 3.17
N MET A 133 8.74 16.40 2.01
CA MET A 133 8.87 14.97 1.69
C MET A 133 10.35 14.55 1.66
N GLU A 134 11.19 15.29 0.93
CA GLU A 134 12.64 15.01 0.82
C GLU A 134 13.34 15.15 2.18
N LEU A 135 13.04 16.20 2.95
CA LEU A 135 13.61 16.39 4.27
C LEU A 135 13.30 15.21 5.19
N GLY A 136 12.05 14.73 5.17
CA GLY A 136 11.65 13.55 5.94
C GLY A 136 12.27 12.25 5.44
N ALA A 137 12.48 12.09 4.14
CA ALA A 137 13.02 10.86 3.55
C ALA A 137 14.55 10.76 3.69
N THR A 138 15.28 11.87 3.56
CA THR A 138 16.73 11.87 3.37
C THR A 138 17.54 12.45 4.53
N VAL A 139 16.98 13.38 5.29
CA VAL A 139 17.68 14.13 6.35
C VAL A 139 17.12 13.83 7.73
N CYS A 140 15.85 14.15 7.97
CA CYS A 140 15.18 13.95 9.24
C CYS A 140 14.66 12.50 9.37
N LEU A 141 15.57 11.53 9.44
CA LEU A 141 15.28 10.09 9.32
C LEU A 141 14.36 9.56 10.44
N PRO A 142 13.50 8.55 10.13
CA PRO A 142 12.62 7.95 11.12
C PRO A 142 13.33 7.00 12.09
N ASN A 143 14.40 6.36 11.63
CA ASN A 143 15.17 5.37 12.38
C ASN A 143 16.63 5.81 12.47
N GLY A 144 17.24 5.68 13.64
CA GLY A 144 18.62 6.08 13.90
C GLY A 144 18.79 7.61 13.99
N GLN A 145 20.03 8.06 13.95
CA GLN A 145 20.41 9.47 14.10
C GLN A 145 19.94 10.28 12.88
N PRO A 146 19.13 11.32 13.03
CA PRO A 146 18.84 12.26 11.95
C PRO A 146 20.10 13.05 11.57
N ARG A 147 20.22 13.44 10.32
CA ARG A 147 21.37 14.17 9.78
C ARG A 147 21.25 15.68 10.04
N CYS A 148 21.28 16.05 11.32
CA CYS A 148 21.05 17.43 11.74
C CYS A 148 22.13 18.41 11.27
N GLU A 149 23.34 17.93 11.00
CA GLU A 149 24.48 18.72 10.51
C GLU A 149 24.28 19.28 9.10
N VAL A 150 23.47 18.60 8.28
CA VAL A 150 23.14 19.03 6.90
C VAL A 150 21.69 19.48 6.76
N CYS A 151 20.96 19.59 7.88
CA CYS A 151 19.55 19.96 7.87
C CYS A 151 19.38 21.47 7.64
N PRO A 152 18.64 21.92 6.61
CA PRO A 152 18.43 23.35 6.37
C PRO A 152 17.62 24.04 7.48
N LEU A 153 16.91 23.27 8.33
CA LEU A 153 16.13 23.78 9.44
C LEU A 153 16.84 23.62 10.81
N ALA A 154 18.13 23.28 10.81
CA ALA A 154 18.87 22.94 12.00
C ALA A 154 18.87 24.06 13.08
N GLU A 155 18.95 25.31 12.65
CA GLU A 155 18.99 26.48 13.55
C GLU A 155 17.61 26.82 14.14
N LEU A 156 16.54 26.38 13.50
CA LEU A 156 15.15 26.59 13.93
C LEU A 156 14.59 25.40 14.70
N CYS A 157 15.34 24.29 14.77
CA CYS A 157 14.85 23.04 15.31
C CYS A 157 15.05 22.96 16.83
N LEU A 158 13.98 23.13 17.60
CA LEU A 158 14.03 23.06 19.07
C LEU A 158 14.45 21.67 19.56
N GLY A 159 14.00 20.58 18.92
CA GLY A 159 14.44 19.24 19.26
C GLY A 159 15.95 19.01 19.07
N LYS A 160 16.59 19.71 18.10
CA LYS A 160 18.05 19.71 17.98
C LYS A 160 18.68 20.52 19.12
N GLN A 161 18.14 21.71 19.40
CA GLN A 161 18.66 22.61 20.45
C GLN A 161 18.61 21.97 21.83
N TYR A 162 17.55 21.22 22.15
CA TYR A 162 17.36 20.54 23.44
C TYR A 162 17.93 19.11 23.47
N GLY A 163 18.38 18.57 22.33
CA GLY A 163 18.94 17.22 22.24
C GLY A 163 17.90 16.10 22.17
N ASP A 164 16.66 16.41 21.88
CA ASP A 164 15.52 15.49 21.93
C ASP A 164 15.19 14.81 20.59
N THR A 165 15.97 15.04 19.54
CA THR A 165 15.69 14.51 18.18
C THR A 165 15.53 12.98 18.12
N MET A 166 16.24 12.25 18.99
CA MET A 166 16.15 10.78 19.07
C MET A 166 14.95 10.29 19.88
N ARG A 167 14.41 11.14 20.76
CA ARG A 167 13.23 10.85 21.58
C ARG A 167 11.93 11.17 20.83
N LEU A 168 12.01 11.95 19.76
CA LEU A 168 10.89 12.41 18.96
C LEU A 168 10.85 11.73 17.58
N PRO A 169 9.66 11.44 17.04
CA PRO A 169 8.34 11.75 17.61
C PRO A 169 7.87 10.70 18.61
N GLN A 170 6.96 11.09 19.51
CA GLN A 170 6.20 10.11 20.30
C GLN A 170 5.09 9.51 19.44
N ARG A 171 4.84 8.21 19.64
CA ARG A 171 3.81 7.44 18.91
C ARG A 171 2.96 6.65 19.88
N THR A 172 1.70 6.47 19.52
CA THR A 172 0.84 5.51 20.22
C THR A 172 1.38 4.09 20.09
N GLU A 173 1.19 3.29 21.12
CA GLU A 173 1.60 1.88 21.10
C GLU A 173 0.84 1.13 20.00
N LYS A 174 1.59 0.39 19.17
CA LYS A 174 1.00 -0.39 18.09
C LYS A 174 0.37 -1.67 18.65
N LYS A 175 -0.88 -1.92 18.27
CA LYS A 175 -1.51 -3.22 18.54
C LYS A 175 -0.70 -4.35 17.89
N PRO A 176 -0.57 -5.51 18.56
CA PRO A 176 0.10 -6.68 17.98
C PRO A 176 -0.60 -7.10 16.69
N ARG A 177 0.18 -7.63 15.74
CA ARG A 177 -0.39 -8.18 14.50
C ARG A 177 -1.22 -9.42 14.79
N ARG A 178 -2.35 -9.55 14.09
CA ARG A 178 -3.12 -10.79 14.09
C ARG A 178 -2.33 -11.84 13.31
N LYS A 179 -2.23 -13.05 13.86
CA LYS A 179 -1.63 -14.19 13.17
C LYS A 179 -2.71 -15.02 12.50
N GLU A 180 -2.47 -15.41 11.27
CA GLU A 180 -3.34 -16.28 10.48
C GLU A 180 -2.50 -17.38 9.85
N GLN A 181 -3.02 -18.61 9.84
CA GLN A 181 -2.38 -19.78 9.27
C GLN A 181 -3.15 -20.25 8.05
N TYR A 182 -2.44 -20.63 7.01
CA TYR A 182 -3.03 -21.17 5.78
C TYR A 182 -2.23 -22.35 5.26
N THR A 183 -2.94 -23.39 4.82
CA THR A 183 -2.37 -24.41 3.96
C THR A 183 -2.61 -24.00 2.51
N VAL A 184 -1.53 -23.90 1.74
CA VAL A 184 -1.52 -23.48 0.34
C VAL A 184 -1.19 -24.70 -0.54
N PHE A 185 -2.06 -24.97 -1.51
CA PHE A 185 -1.95 -26.14 -2.37
C PHE A 185 -1.38 -25.73 -3.74
N VAL A 186 -0.19 -26.17 -4.05
CA VAL A 186 0.41 -26.05 -5.38
C VAL A 186 0.08 -27.34 -6.15
N LEU A 187 -1.07 -27.34 -6.83
CA LEU A 187 -1.57 -28.48 -7.57
C LEU A 187 -1.06 -28.42 -9.01
N CYS A 188 -0.34 -29.46 -9.44
CA CYS A 188 0.17 -29.60 -10.80
C CYS A 188 -0.53 -30.74 -11.53
N CYS A 189 -1.08 -30.47 -12.71
CA CYS A 189 -1.66 -31.47 -13.59
C CYS A 189 -1.24 -31.15 -15.03
N ASP A 190 -0.59 -32.09 -15.70
CA ASP A 190 -0.10 -31.95 -17.09
C ASP A 190 0.74 -30.67 -17.30
N GLY A 191 1.64 -30.37 -16.37
CA GLY A 191 2.51 -29.21 -16.43
C GLY A 191 1.81 -27.84 -16.18
N LYS A 192 0.54 -27.85 -15.80
CA LYS A 192 -0.23 -26.67 -15.44
C LYS A 192 -0.53 -26.65 -13.95
N TYR A 193 -0.63 -25.44 -13.40
CA TYR A 193 -0.88 -25.20 -11.99
C TYR A 193 -2.28 -24.62 -11.78
N ALA A 194 -2.99 -25.13 -10.76
CA ALA A 194 -4.29 -24.62 -10.38
C ALA A 194 -4.15 -23.24 -9.71
N VAL A 195 -4.89 -22.27 -10.19
CA VAL A 195 -5.02 -20.95 -9.57
C VAL A 195 -6.48 -20.52 -9.56
N ARG A 196 -6.82 -19.60 -8.65
CA ARG A 196 -8.15 -18.99 -8.57
C ARG A 196 -8.04 -17.52 -8.24
N LYS A 197 -9.05 -16.72 -8.56
CA LYS A 197 -9.14 -15.34 -8.06
C LYS A 197 -9.59 -15.33 -6.60
N ARG A 198 -8.90 -14.54 -5.79
CA ARG A 198 -9.28 -14.31 -4.38
C ARG A 198 -10.51 -13.41 -4.32
N THR A 199 -11.65 -13.99 -3.94
CA THR A 199 -12.93 -13.28 -3.84
C THR A 199 -13.19 -12.69 -2.45
N ALA A 200 -12.47 -13.19 -1.42
CA ALA A 200 -12.60 -12.69 -0.06
C ALA A 200 -12.18 -11.22 0.03
N LYS A 201 -13.03 -10.38 0.63
CA LYS A 201 -12.71 -8.96 0.88
C LYS A 201 -11.50 -8.85 1.81
N GLY A 202 -10.69 -7.82 1.62
CA GLY A 202 -9.51 -7.55 2.45
C GLY A 202 -8.19 -7.73 1.70
N LEU A 203 -7.22 -8.39 2.34
CA LEU A 203 -5.87 -8.55 1.80
C LEU A 203 -5.88 -9.31 0.47
N LEU A 204 -5.19 -8.74 -0.53
CA LEU A 204 -4.97 -9.34 -1.86
C LEU A 204 -6.27 -9.65 -2.63
N HIS A 205 -7.39 -8.98 -2.30
CA HIS A 205 -8.66 -9.16 -3.00
C HIS A 205 -8.51 -8.94 -4.51
N GLY A 206 -9.07 -9.84 -5.30
CA GLY A 206 -9.06 -9.78 -6.76
C GLY A 206 -7.75 -10.24 -7.41
N LEU A 207 -6.72 -10.61 -6.64
CA LEU A 207 -5.49 -11.20 -7.18
C LEU A 207 -5.64 -12.71 -7.37
N TRP A 208 -4.81 -13.25 -8.25
CA TRP A 208 -4.68 -14.69 -8.43
C TRP A 208 -3.90 -15.31 -7.27
N GLU A 209 -4.38 -16.43 -6.78
CA GLU A 209 -3.77 -17.19 -5.69
C GLU A 209 -3.79 -18.69 -6.00
N TYR A 210 -2.86 -19.42 -5.41
CA TYR A 210 -3.00 -20.87 -5.32
C TYR A 210 -4.18 -21.24 -4.41
N PRO A 211 -4.92 -22.34 -4.67
CA PRO A 211 -5.93 -22.84 -3.75
C PRO A 211 -5.39 -22.92 -2.32
N ASN A 212 -6.17 -22.48 -1.35
CA ASN A 212 -5.75 -22.49 0.05
C ASN A 212 -6.94 -22.67 0.97
N VAL A 213 -6.66 -23.15 2.18
CA VAL A 213 -7.62 -23.27 3.27
C VAL A 213 -7.02 -22.69 4.54
N SER A 214 -7.87 -22.23 5.46
CA SER A 214 -7.44 -21.73 6.77
C SER A 214 -6.96 -22.89 7.66
N GLY A 215 -5.90 -22.65 8.42
CA GLY A 215 -5.25 -23.63 9.29
C GLY A 215 -4.15 -24.43 8.58
N ILE A 216 -3.48 -25.26 9.38
CA ILE A 216 -2.42 -26.16 8.90
C ILE A 216 -3.01 -27.56 8.80
N CYS A 217 -3.03 -28.11 7.60
CA CYS A 217 -3.49 -29.47 7.31
C CYS A 217 -2.39 -30.50 7.53
N THR A 218 -2.76 -31.67 8.04
CA THR A 218 -1.93 -32.87 7.92
C THR A 218 -1.90 -33.34 6.46
N THR A 219 -1.02 -34.28 6.16
CA THR A 219 -0.93 -34.88 4.80
C THR A 219 -2.27 -35.53 4.39
N GLU A 220 -2.90 -36.25 5.32
CA GLU A 220 -4.16 -36.95 5.07
C GLU A 220 -5.30 -35.95 4.82
N GLU A 221 -5.37 -34.87 5.59
CA GLU A 221 -6.35 -33.81 5.43
C GLU A 221 -6.15 -33.08 4.10
N ALA A 222 -4.90 -32.85 3.70
CA ALA A 222 -4.57 -32.21 2.43
C ALA A 222 -5.00 -33.08 1.23
N ILE A 223 -4.71 -34.39 1.25
CA ILE A 223 -5.14 -35.34 0.22
C ILE A 223 -6.68 -35.39 0.16
N ALA A 224 -7.34 -35.44 1.30
CA ALA A 224 -8.80 -35.41 1.38
C ALA A 224 -9.37 -34.11 0.80
N GLN A 225 -8.73 -32.97 1.07
CA GLN A 225 -9.16 -31.68 0.53
C GLN A 225 -9.03 -31.61 -1.00
N VAL A 226 -7.92 -32.08 -1.56
CA VAL A 226 -7.70 -32.15 -3.02
C VAL A 226 -8.69 -33.10 -3.69
N SER A 227 -9.02 -34.21 -3.01
CA SER A 227 -10.06 -35.13 -3.47
C SER A 227 -11.45 -34.48 -3.48
N ARG A 228 -11.81 -33.68 -2.46
CA ARG A 228 -13.06 -32.89 -2.46
C ARG A 228 -13.11 -31.89 -3.61
N TRP A 229 -11.97 -31.33 -4.03
CA TRP A 229 -11.84 -30.49 -5.22
C TRP A 229 -11.81 -31.29 -6.54
N GLN A 230 -12.05 -32.59 -6.49
CA GLN A 230 -12.12 -33.49 -7.64
C GLN A 230 -10.85 -33.52 -8.52
N CYS A 231 -9.71 -33.09 -7.99
CA CYS A 231 -8.44 -33.01 -8.71
C CYS A 231 -7.65 -34.34 -8.73
N LYS A 232 -8.14 -35.42 -8.13
CA LYS A 232 -7.51 -36.76 -8.07
C LYS A 232 -6.01 -36.67 -7.68
N PRO A 233 -5.70 -36.55 -6.37
CA PRO A 233 -4.31 -36.47 -5.90
C PRO A 233 -3.56 -37.77 -6.25
N LEU A 234 -2.36 -37.67 -6.81
CA LEU A 234 -1.52 -38.80 -7.20
C LEU A 234 -0.30 -38.93 -6.29
N ASP A 235 0.44 -37.85 -6.11
CA ASP A 235 1.69 -37.85 -5.36
C ASP A 235 1.90 -36.53 -4.65
N LEU A 236 2.43 -36.59 -3.40
CA LEU A 236 2.87 -35.43 -2.65
C LEU A 236 4.38 -35.29 -2.85
N THR A 237 4.78 -34.29 -3.61
CA THR A 237 6.16 -34.13 -4.06
C THR A 237 7.01 -33.31 -3.10
N GLN A 238 6.42 -32.33 -2.39
CA GLN A 238 7.15 -31.44 -1.51
C GLN A 238 6.23 -30.71 -0.52
N THR A 239 6.79 -30.31 0.62
CA THR A 239 6.19 -29.33 1.52
C THR A 239 7.13 -28.15 1.75
N ALA A 240 6.60 -27.00 2.09
CA ALA A 240 7.40 -25.82 2.41
C ALA A 240 6.68 -24.89 3.40
N GLU A 241 7.43 -24.29 4.30
CA GLU A 241 6.90 -23.28 5.21
C GLU A 241 7.38 -21.89 4.76
N ARG A 242 6.51 -20.92 4.85
CA ARG A 242 6.80 -19.52 4.57
C ARG A 242 6.01 -18.63 5.51
N LYS A 243 6.55 -17.44 5.74
CA LYS A 243 5.92 -16.41 6.54
C LYS A 243 5.83 -15.13 5.70
N HIS A 244 4.67 -14.49 5.73
CA HIS A 244 4.49 -13.19 5.09
C HIS A 244 3.90 -12.20 6.07
N ILE A 245 4.51 -11.00 6.16
CA ILE A 245 4.15 -9.97 7.13
C ILE A 245 3.51 -8.79 6.40
N PHE A 246 2.23 -8.56 6.70
CA PHE A 246 1.51 -7.35 6.33
C PHE A 246 1.53 -6.33 7.47
N THR A 247 0.99 -5.14 7.25
CA THR A 247 0.95 -4.07 8.28
C THR A 247 0.25 -4.51 9.56
N HIS A 248 -0.89 -5.21 9.45
CA HIS A 248 -1.75 -5.59 10.59
C HIS A 248 -1.92 -7.10 10.80
N VAL A 249 -1.42 -7.90 9.86
CA VAL A 249 -1.58 -9.36 9.84
C VAL A 249 -0.25 -10.00 9.50
N GLU A 250 -0.01 -11.16 10.07
CA GLU A 250 1.11 -12.04 9.78
C GLU A 250 0.53 -13.39 9.32
N TRP A 251 0.89 -13.81 8.12
CA TRP A 251 0.51 -15.12 7.58
C TRP A 251 1.64 -16.11 7.78
N GLU A 252 1.29 -17.24 8.37
CA GLU A 252 2.11 -18.46 8.41
C GLU A 252 1.53 -19.41 7.35
N LEU A 253 2.33 -19.69 6.32
CA LEU A 253 1.90 -20.44 5.13
C LEU A 253 2.59 -21.79 5.11
N TYR A 254 1.80 -22.84 5.02
CA TYR A 254 2.26 -24.21 4.82
C TYR A 254 1.92 -24.64 3.39
N GLY A 255 2.93 -24.68 2.52
CA GLY A 255 2.79 -25.05 1.13
C GLY A 255 2.86 -26.57 0.95
N ILE A 256 1.90 -27.15 0.25
CA ILE A 256 1.84 -28.56 -0.12
C ILE A 256 1.81 -28.66 -1.64
N TYR A 257 2.80 -29.35 -2.20
CA TYR A 257 2.96 -29.56 -3.62
C TYR A 257 2.46 -30.95 -3.99
N LEU A 258 1.43 -31.02 -4.82
CA LEU A 258 0.76 -32.25 -5.21
C LEU A 258 0.64 -32.37 -6.73
N THR A 259 0.97 -33.54 -7.24
CA THR A 259 0.61 -33.93 -8.61
C THR A 259 -0.82 -34.45 -8.64
N CYS A 260 -1.59 -33.99 -9.59
CA CYS A 260 -3.00 -34.36 -9.77
C CYS A 260 -3.22 -35.08 -11.09
N GLY A 261 -4.14 -36.05 -11.11
CA GLY A 261 -4.53 -36.78 -12.28
C GLY A 261 -5.73 -36.20 -13.03
N ARG A 262 -6.25 -35.08 -12.59
CA ARG A 262 -7.41 -34.41 -13.21
C ARG A 262 -7.38 -32.91 -12.93
N GLN A 263 -7.66 -32.13 -13.96
CA GLN A 263 -7.97 -30.71 -13.87
C GLN A 263 -9.47 -30.54 -13.61
N ASP A 264 -9.83 -29.77 -12.56
CA ASP A 264 -11.23 -29.47 -12.27
C ASP A 264 -11.55 -28.02 -12.66
N GLU A 265 -12.76 -27.78 -13.15
CA GLU A 265 -13.21 -26.49 -13.70
C GLU A 265 -13.38 -25.37 -12.66
N GLN A 266 -13.39 -25.70 -11.35
CA GLN A 266 -13.41 -24.69 -10.29
C GLN A 266 -12.12 -23.87 -10.25
N PHE A 267 -11.04 -24.34 -10.89
CA PHE A 267 -9.75 -23.67 -10.98
C PHE A 267 -9.41 -23.29 -12.42
N VAL A 268 -8.66 -22.22 -12.57
CA VAL A 268 -7.99 -21.91 -13.83
C VAL A 268 -6.61 -22.58 -13.81
N TRP A 269 -6.30 -23.29 -14.86
CA TRP A 269 -5.05 -24.05 -14.99
C TRP A 269 -4.09 -23.33 -15.92
N LYS A 270 -2.95 -22.90 -15.39
CA LYS A 270 -1.94 -22.07 -16.06
C LYS A 270 -0.59 -22.76 -16.09
N THR A 271 0.17 -22.54 -17.13
CA THR A 271 1.59 -22.90 -17.15
C THR A 271 2.40 -21.94 -16.29
N ALA A 272 3.63 -22.29 -15.93
CA ALA A 272 4.51 -21.41 -15.16
C ALA A 272 4.90 -20.11 -15.89
N ALA A 273 4.72 -20.04 -17.21
CA ALA A 273 5.01 -18.86 -18.03
C ALA A 273 3.82 -17.89 -18.14
N GLU A 274 2.61 -18.35 -17.86
CA GLU A 274 1.37 -17.56 -17.89
C GLU A 274 1.08 -16.93 -16.53
#